data_f7f781a8908c1577276b0f8facc62c95
#
_entry.id   f7f781a8908c1577276b0f8facc62c95
#
_cell.length_a   1.000
_cell.length_b   1.000
_cell.length_c   1.000
_cell.angle_alpha   90.00
_cell.angle_beta   90.00
_cell.angle_gamma   90.00
#
_symmetry.space_group_name_H-M   'P 1'
#
loop_
_entity.id
_entity.type
_entity.pdbx_description
1 polymer ?
#
loop_
_entity_poly.entity_id
_entity_poly.type
_entity_poly.pdbx_seq_one_letter_code
_entity_poly.pdbx_strand_id
1 'polypeptide(L)'
;DSRGRHTTTSRNLIMLPNGAMIIDTPGMRELGMWDAESGISKTFQDIEKYLGLCKYSNCTHTNEPGCKILEAIEKGEIQRERFKEYLKLQKESEYNTNSEEYLKNKREKFKEISKINRHNKK
;
A
#
# COMPACT_ATOMS: atom_id res chain seq x y z
N ASP A 1 -10.45 -10.44 17.10
CA ASP A 1 -10.13 -10.78 15.71
C ASP A 1 -11.43 -11.02 14.93
N SER A 2 -12.13 -9.93 14.60
CA SER A 2 -13.41 -9.95 13.85
C SER A 2 -13.14 -9.94 12.34
N ARG A 3 -12.31 -10.84 11.85
CA ARG A 3 -12.18 -11.08 10.42
C ARG A 3 -13.44 -11.76 9.89
N GLY A 4 -14.31 -10.95 9.28
CA GLY A 4 -15.24 -11.32 8.22
C GLY A 4 -15.97 -12.65 8.36
N ARG A 5 -16.75 -12.87 9.45
CA ARG A 5 -17.66 -14.00 9.55
C ARG A 5 -19.03 -13.75 8.86
N HIS A 6 -19.11 -12.72 8.04
CA HIS A 6 -20.30 -12.49 7.22
C HIS A 6 -20.08 -13.14 5.86
N THR A 7 -20.31 -14.44 5.81
CA THR A 7 -20.39 -15.16 4.54
C THR A 7 -21.72 -14.79 3.90
N THR A 8 -21.70 -13.90 2.93
CA THR A 8 -22.86 -13.65 2.07
C THR A 8 -23.17 -14.94 1.33
N THR A 9 -24.28 -15.57 1.64
CA THR A 9 -24.71 -16.86 1.04
C THR A 9 -25.64 -16.69 -0.14
N SER A 10 -26.15 -15.48 -0.37
CA SER A 10 -27.09 -15.13 -1.44
C SER A 10 -26.57 -13.98 -2.28
N ARG A 11 -26.95 -13.97 -3.56
CA ARG A 11 -26.71 -12.83 -4.44
C ARG A 11 -27.79 -11.79 -4.19
N ASN A 12 -27.42 -10.57 -3.86
CA ASN A 12 -28.32 -9.48 -3.60
C ASN A 12 -28.14 -8.37 -4.64
N LEU A 13 -29.24 -7.93 -5.22
CA LEU A 13 -29.29 -6.74 -6.07
C LEU A 13 -29.77 -5.57 -5.22
N ILE A 14 -28.94 -4.55 -5.06
CA ILE A 14 -29.26 -3.35 -4.30
C ILE A 14 -29.41 -2.19 -5.28
N MET A 15 -30.59 -1.57 -5.26
CA MET A 15 -30.84 -0.38 -6.07
C MET A 15 -30.53 0.87 -5.24
N LEU A 16 -29.69 1.75 -5.77
CA LEU A 16 -29.35 3.02 -5.15
C LEU A 16 -30.37 4.11 -5.49
N PRO A 17 -30.49 5.17 -4.67
CA PRO A 17 -31.45 6.27 -4.91
C PRO A 17 -31.25 7.00 -6.25
N ASN A 18 -30.07 6.95 -6.82
CA ASN A 18 -29.73 7.52 -8.13
C ASN A 18 -30.04 6.60 -9.33
N GLY A 19 -30.70 5.45 -9.09
CA GLY A 19 -31.02 4.46 -10.11
C GLY A 19 -29.89 3.51 -10.50
N ALA A 20 -28.69 3.65 -9.94
CA ALA A 20 -27.61 2.67 -10.12
C ALA A 20 -27.89 1.38 -9.32
N MET A 21 -27.37 0.26 -9.81
CA MET A 21 -27.57 -1.04 -9.18
C MET A 21 -26.22 -1.63 -8.77
N ILE A 22 -26.16 -2.21 -7.57
CA ILE A 22 -25.02 -2.94 -7.04
C ILE A 22 -25.42 -4.40 -6.89
N ILE A 23 -24.60 -5.30 -7.42
CA ILE A 23 -24.76 -6.75 -7.24
C ILE A 23 -23.76 -7.21 -6.21
N ASP A 24 -24.21 -7.70 -5.06
CA ASP A 24 -23.39 -8.37 -4.07
C ASP A 24 -23.39 -9.88 -4.36
N THR A 25 -22.22 -10.43 -4.66
CA THR A 25 -22.06 -11.85 -4.99
C THR A 25 -21.21 -12.57 -3.95
N PRO A 26 -21.66 -13.74 -3.44
CA PRO A 26 -20.89 -14.54 -2.50
C PRO A 26 -19.65 -15.13 -3.18
N GLY A 27 -18.54 -15.23 -2.44
CA GLY A 27 -17.34 -15.95 -2.87
C GLY A 27 -16.40 -15.19 -3.80
N MET A 28 -16.60 -13.90 -4.02
CA MET A 28 -15.56 -13.07 -4.64
C MET A 28 -14.43 -12.87 -3.63
N ARG A 29 -13.33 -13.57 -3.87
CA ARG A 29 -12.06 -13.27 -3.20
C ARG A 29 -11.51 -11.96 -3.76
N GLU A 30 -10.67 -11.29 -2.97
CA GLU A 30 -9.90 -10.13 -3.45
C GLU A 30 -9.22 -10.50 -4.77
N LEU A 31 -9.53 -9.78 -5.84
CA LEU A 31 -8.79 -9.88 -7.07
C LEU A 31 -7.45 -9.20 -6.83
N GLY A 32 -6.37 -9.99 -6.80
CA GLY A 32 -5.03 -9.44 -6.69
C GLY A 32 -4.76 -8.47 -7.85
N MET A 33 -4.06 -7.38 -7.56
CA MET A 33 -3.60 -6.46 -8.59
C MET A 33 -2.46 -7.11 -9.37
N TRP A 34 -2.74 -7.52 -10.60
CA TRP A 34 -1.75 -8.05 -11.54
C TRP A 34 -1.28 -6.88 -12.41
N ASP A 35 0.06 -6.67 -12.48
CA ASP A 35 0.68 -5.61 -13.29
C ASP A 35 0.05 -4.21 -13.08
N ALA A 36 -0.17 -3.86 -11.82
CA ALA A 36 -0.85 -2.64 -11.43
C ALA A 36 0.07 -1.40 -11.39
N GLU A 37 1.36 -1.54 -11.69
CA GLU A 37 2.36 -0.46 -11.56
C GLU A 37 1.95 0.77 -12.39
N SER A 38 1.58 0.57 -13.65
CA SER A 38 1.12 1.66 -14.52
C SER A 38 -0.19 2.30 -14.05
N GLY A 39 -1.06 1.52 -13.41
CA GLY A 39 -2.32 2.00 -12.83
C GLY A 39 -2.09 2.83 -11.58
N ILE A 40 -1.17 2.39 -10.71
CA ILE A 40 -0.78 3.11 -9.49
C ILE A 40 -0.15 4.44 -9.87
N SER A 41 0.83 4.47 -10.78
CA SER A 41 1.48 5.70 -11.24
C SER A 41 0.49 6.71 -11.83
N LYS A 42 -0.45 6.27 -12.65
CA LYS A 42 -1.50 7.15 -13.19
C LYS A 42 -2.44 7.71 -12.13
N THR A 43 -2.78 6.89 -11.14
CA THR A 43 -3.72 7.28 -10.07
C THR A 43 -3.07 8.25 -9.07
N PHE A 44 -1.77 8.10 -8.81
CA PHE A 44 -1.02 8.84 -7.80
C PHE A 44 0.02 9.79 -8.41
N GLN A 45 -0.27 10.40 -9.56
CA GLN A 45 0.61 11.36 -10.23
C GLN A 45 0.99 12.55 -9.33
N ASP A 46 0.08 12.92 -8.42
CA ASP A 46 0.30 13.96 -7.40
C ASP A 46 1.41 13.58 -6.40
N ILE A 47 1.67 12.30 -6.18
CA ILE A 47 2.76 11.78 -5.34
C ILE A 47 4.00 11.52 -6.20
N GLU A 48 3.82 10.87 -7.35
CA GLU A 48 4.88 10.45 -8.26
C GLU A 48 5.81 11.61 -8.67
N LYS A 49 5.27 12.81 -8.86
CA LYS A 49 6.05 14.01 -9.21
C LYS A 49 7.10 14.41 -8.15
N TYR A 50 6.98 13.93 -6.90
CA TYR A 50 7.94 14.19 -5.82
C TYR A 50 8.94 13.06 -5.59
N LEU A 51 8.67 11.88 -6.15
CA LEU A 51 9.58 10.74 -6.04
C LEU A 51 10.92 11.04 -6.74
N GLY A 52 11.99 10.64 -6.10
CA GLY A 52 13.34 10.91 -6.62
C GLY A 52 13.85 12.34 -6.43
N LEU A 53 13.03 13.27 -5.94
CA LEU A 53 13.44 14.67 -5.66
C LEU A 53 13.94 14.88 -4.22
N CYS A 54 13.96 13.83 -3.40
CA CYS A 54 14.44 13.88 -2.03
C CYS A 54 15.96 14.12 -1.99
N LYS A 55 16.45 14.67 -0.88
CA LYS A 55 17.87 14.91 -0.66
C LYS A 55 18.70 13.59 -0.75
N TYR A 56 18.13 12.48 -0.31
CA TYR A 56 18.78 11.17 -0.31
C TYR A 56 18.10 10.25 -1.31
N SER A 57 18.89 9.53 -2.11
CA SER A 57 18.39 8.60 -3.13
C SER A 57 17.67 7.37 -2.54
N ASN A 58 18.00 7.00 -1.30
CA ASN A 58 17.41 5.88 -0.55
C ASN A 58 16.37 6.35 0.48
N CYS A 59 15.74 7.51 0.26
CA CYS A 59 14.76 8.08 1.16
C CYS A 59 13.57 7.14 1.35
N THR A 60 13.22 6.81 2.59
CA THR A 60 12.07 5.97 2.93
C THR A 60 10.79 6.78 3.16
N HIS A 61 10.87 8.11 3.08
CA HIS A 61 9.78 9.08 3.25
C HIS A 61 9.07 8.98 4.61
N THR A 62 9.80 8.58 5.65
CA THR A 62 9.26 8.45 7.01
C THR A 62 9.52 9.68 7.87
N ASN A 63 10.80 10.06 8.00
CA ASN A 63 11.24 11.18 8.84
C ASN A 63 12.58 11.79 8.40
N GLU A 64 13.04 11.49 7.18
CA GLU A 64 14.32 11.95 6.68
C GLU A 64 14.31 13.46 6.41
N PRO A 65 15.35 14.20 6.84
CA PRO A 65 15.46 15.63 6.55
C PRO A 65 15.66 15.87 5.06
N GLY A 66 14.90 16.80 4.49
CA GLY A 66 14.92 17.09 3.05
C GLY A 66 14.13 16.11 2.20
N CYS A 67 13.19 15.38 2.82
CA CYS A 67 12.23 14.55 2.10
C CYS A 67 11.16 15.42 1.44
N LYS A 68 11.07 15.37 0.10
CA LYS A 68 10.10 16.17 -0.66
C LYS A 68 8.66 15.71 -0.49
N ILE A 69 8.44 14.46 -0.21
CA ILE A 69 7.10 13.92 0.10
C ILE A 69 6.60 14.47 1.44
N LEU A 70 7.43 14.45 2.49
CA LEU A 70 7.05 15.00 3.80
C LEU A 70 6.81 16.51 3.71
N GLU A 71 7.65 17.25 2.97
CA GLU A 71 7.47 18.67 2.73
C GLU A 71 6.15 18.96 2.01
N ALA A 72 5.78 18.16 1.02
CA ALA A 72 4.51 18.30 0.30
C ALA A 72 3.30 17.96 1.19
N ILE A 73 3.44 16.99 2.11
CA ILE A 73 2.39 16.69 3.10
C ILE A 73 2.22 17.83 4.09
N GLU A 74 3.31 18.43 4.58
CA GLU A 74 3.27 19.58 5.49
C GLU A 74 2.64 20.83 4.83
N LYS A 75 2.88 21.03 3.54
CA LYS A 75 2.24 22.08 2.73
C LYS A 75 0.78 21.80 2.37
N GLY A 76 0.28 20.60 2.65
CA GLY A 76 -1.08 20.19 2.29
C GLY A 76 -1.28 19.86 0.80
N GLU A 77 -0.19 19.74 0.01
CA GLU A 77 -0.24 19.36 -1.40
C GLU A 77 -0.53 17.88 -1.59
N ILE A 78 -0.15 17.05 -0.61
CA ILE A 78 -0.47 15.63 -0.51
C ILE A 78 -1.14 15.37 0.82
N GLN A 79 -2.27 14.69 0.81
CA GLN A 79 -2.89 14.21 2.05
C GLN A 79 -2.11 13.01 2.59
N ARG A 80 -1.87 13.01 3.91
CA ARG A 80 -1.10 11.94 4.58
C ARG A 80 -1.73 10.55 4.39
N GLU A 81 -3.05 10.49 4.43
CA GLU A 81 -3.84 9.26 4.21
C GLU A 81 -3.65 8.73 2.80
N ARG A 82 -3.68 9.62 1.80
CA ARG A 82 -3.47 9.27 0.40
C ARG A 82 -2.05 8.71 0.16
N PHE A 83 -1.05 9.26 0.83
CA PHE A 83 0.32 8.72 0.77
C PHE A 83 0.41 7.32 1.40
N LYS A 84 -0.29 7.08 2.51
CA LYS A 84 -0.36 5.74 3.12
C LYS A 84 -1.01 4.71 2.19
N GLU A 85 -2.07 5.09 1.50
CA GLU A 85 -2.74 4.25 0.50
C GLU A 85 -1.80 3.90 -0.67
N TYR A 86 -1.08 4.90 -1.18
CA TYR A 86 -0.05 4.69 -2.20
C TYR A 86 0.98 3.64 -1.77
N LEU A 87 1.57 3.77 -0.58
CA LEU A 87 2.54 2.81 -0.05
C LEU A 87 1.94 1.40 0.14
N LYS A 88 0.67 1.32 0.53
CA LYS A 88 -0.03 0.04 0.68
C LYS A 88 -0.17 -0.66 -0.67
N LEU A 89 -0.61 0.08 -1.69
CA LEU A 89 -0.81 -0.46 -3.04
C LEU A 89 0.51 -0.85 -3.71
N GLN A 90 1.57 -0.09 -3.52
CA GLN A 90 2.92 -0.47 -3.99
C GLN A 90 3.36 -1.81 -3.39
N LYS A 91 3.24 -1.98 -2.08
CA LYS A 91 3.61 -3.24 -1.41
C LYS A 91 2.77 -4.42 -1.88
N GLU A 92 1.49 -4.19 -2.17
CA GLU A 92 0.60 -5.22 -2.70
C GLU A 92 0.99 -5.60 -4.14
N SER A 93 1.32 -4.61 -4.97
CA SER A 93 1.81 -4.84 -6.33
C SER A 93 3.12 -5.63 -6.32
N GLU A 94 4.10 -5.25 -5.51
CA GLU A 94 5.35 -5.99 -5.35
C GLU A 94 5.12 -7.44 -4.92
N TYR A 95 4.21 -7.65 -3.95
CA TYR A 95 3.88 -9.00 -3.48
C TYR A 95 3.26 -9.86 -4.59
N ASN A 96 2.37 -9.29 -5.40
CA ASN A 96 1.69 -10.03 -6.46
C ASN A 96 2.60 -10.32 -7.65
N THR A 97 3.55 -9.42 -7.95
CA THR A 97 4.49 -9.58 -9.06
C THR A 97 5.59 -10.58 -8.74
N ASN A 98 6.08 -10.62 -7.51
CA ASN A 98 7.20 -11.48 -7.11
C ASN A 98 7.09 -11.96 -5.65
N SER A 99 6.06 -12.75 -5.36
CA SER A 99 5.71 -13.17 -4.00
C SER A 99 6.83 -13.94 -3.29
N GLU A 100 7.59 -14.78 -4.00
CA GLU A 100 8.67 -15.58 -3.41
C GLU A 100 9.87 -14.71 -3.01
N GLU A 101 10.29 -13.81 -3.88
CA GLU A 101 11.40 -12.89 -3.61
C GLU A 101 11.03 -11.88 -2.53
N TYR A 102 9.82 -11.34 -2.55
CA TYR A 102 9.31 -10.46 -1.50
C TYR A 102 9.33 -11.14 -0.13
N LEU A 103 8.88 -12.38 -0.02
CA LEU A 103 8.89 -13.14 1.22
C LEU A 103 10.30 -13.47 1.69
N LYS A 104 11.23 -13.76 0.77
CA LYS A 104 12.64 -13.98 1.07
C LYS A 104 13.29 -12.73 1.64
N ASN A 105 13.16 -11.59 0.96
CA ASN A 105 13.69 -10.29 1.39
C ASN A 105 13.12 -9.86 2.74
N LYS A 106 11.83 -10.08 2.98
CA LYS A 106 11.20 -9.80 4.26
C LYS A 106 11.79 -10.65 5.38
N ARG A 107 12.02 -11.95 5.16
CA ARG A 107 12.65 -12.84 6.15
C ARG A 107 14.09 -12.42 6.45
N GLU A 108 14.86 -12.01 5.47
CA GLU A 108 16.23 -11.53 5.64
C GLU A 108 16.28 -10.25 6.48
N LYS A 109 15.45 -9.26 6.17
CA LYS A 109 15.32 -8.03 6.98
C LYS A 109 14.96 -8.33 8.45
N PHE A 110 14.03 -9.24 8.69
CA PHE A 110 13.69 -9.64 10.06
C PHE A 110 14.85 -10.31 10.79
N LYS A 111 15.66 -11.11 10.09
CA LYS A 111 16.87 -11.72 10.69
C LYS A 111 17.91 -10.65 11.06
N GLU A 112 18.12 -9.66 10.21
CA GLU A 112 19.04 -8.54 10.49
C GLU A 112 18.59 -7.72 11.69
N ILE A 113 17.31 -7.31 11.74
CA ILE A 113 16.73 -6.59 12.87
C ILE A 113 16.88 -7.40 14.17
N SER A 114 16.64 -8.71 14.10
CA SER A 114 16.80 -9.60 15.26
C SER A 114 18.24 -9.65 15.75
N LYS A 115 19.24 -9.64 14.86
CA LYS A 115 20.67 -9.60 15.21
C LYS A 115 21.03 -8.27 15.89
N ILE A 116 20.57 -7.15 15.33
CA ILE A 116 20.80 -5.80 15.89
C ILE A 116 20.19 -5.69 17.28
N ASN A 117 18.95 -6.14 17.47
CA ASN A 117 18.27 -6.09 18.75
C ASN A 117 18.92 -6.96 19.82
N ARG A 118 19.57 -8.08 19.43
CA ARG A 118 20.36 -8.91 20.38
C ARG A 118 21.66 -8.21 20.81
N HIS A 119 22.29 -7.45 19.91
CA HIS A 119 23.50 -6.68 20.23
C HIS A 119 23.22 -5.51 21.17
N ASN A 120 22.08 -4.85 21.00
CA ASN A 120 21.66 -3.70 21.82
C ASN A 120 21.09 -4.09 23.20
N LYS A 121 20.91 -5.37 23.48
CA LYS A 121 20.44 -5.89 24.80
C LYS A 121 21.57 -6.31 25.74
N LYS A 122 22.84 -6.14 25.34
CA LYS A 122 24.00 -6.29 26.21
C LYS A 122 24.52 -4.92 26.62
#